data_06a9780777172bf49faac8992a1cb98c
#
_entry.id   06a9780777172bf49faac8992a1cb98c
#
_cell.length_a   1.000
_cell.length_b   1.000
_cell.length_c   1.000
_cell.angle_alpha   90.00
_cell.angle_beta   90.00
_cell.angle_gamma   90.00
#
_symmetry.space_group_name_H-M   'P 1'
#
loop_
_entity.id
_entity.type
_entity.pdbx_description
1 polymer ?
#
loop_
_entity_poly.entity_id
_entity_poly.type
_entity_poly.pdbx_seq_one_letter_code
_entity_poly.pdbx_strand_id
1 'polypeptide(L)'
;ESVLKKAAAEMLDYEGSGQSVMEMSHRSKIYGTIIEGAESLLREVMNIPDNYKVLFLQGGASTQFAAIPLNLMNGSGKADYVLTGQWATKAYKEAARYGEANVVASSKDKTFSYIPKLDPSTFTKDADYFYICMNNTIYGTVYHEIPETGNVPLVADISSCILSTPLDISKFGMVYAGAQKNMAPAGLTVVIIREDLIGHARDITPTMLDYKTHADNGSMFNTPPCYTIYIAKLVLEWIKNEIG
;
A
#
# COMPACT_ATOMS: atom_id res chain seq x y z
N GLU A 1 -1.39 23.06 -6.15
CA GLU A 1 -0.97 23.94 -7.27
C GLU A 1 0.55 23.99 -7.38
N SER A 2 1.31 24.15 -6.28
CA SER A 2 2.79 24.20 -6.24
C SER A 2 3.43 22.99 -6.91
N VAL A 3 3.00 21.78 -6.56
CA VAL A 3 3.48 20.52 -7.17
C VAL A 3 3.31 20.52 -8.69
N LEU A 4 2.14 20.91 -9.19
CA LEU A 4 1.89 20.93 -10.65
C LEU A 4 2.72 21.99 -11.38
N LYS A 5 2.94 23.15 -10.76
CA LYS A 5 3.82 24.19 -11.31
C LYS A 5 5.27 23.72 -11.40
N LYS A 6 5.77 23.07 -10.34
CA LYS A 6 7.13 22.50 -10.33
C LYS A 6 7.24 21.40 -11.39
N ALA A 7 6.31 20.46 -11.45
CA ALA A 7 6.28 19.40 -12.45
C ALA A 7 6.25 19.96 -13.90
N ALA A 8 5.49 21.02 -14.13
CA ALA A 8 5.43 21.68 -15.44
C ALA A 8 6.74 22.38 -15.80
N ALA A 9 7.40 23.02 -14.84
CA ALA A 9 8.69 23.68 -15.06
C ALA A 9 9.80 22.68 -15.37
N GLU A 10 9.78 21.50 -14.76
CA GLU A 10 10.76 20.42 -14.95
C GLU A 10 10.36 19.43 -16.08
N MET A 11 9.23 19.66 -16.77
CA MET A 11 8.70 18.72 -17.75
C MET A 11 9.67 18.44 -18.91
N LEU A 12 10.41 19.43 -19.37
CA LEU A 12 11.36 19.28 -20.48
C LEU A 12 12.80 19.09 -19.99
N ASP A 13 13.11 19.53 -18.79
CA ASP A 13 14.47 19.50 -18.26
C ASP A 13 14.45 19.39 -16.73
N TYR A 14 14.58 18.18 -16.24
CA TYR A 14 14.65 17.92 -14.82
C TYR A 14 16.01 18.37 -14.25
N GLU A 15 16.01 19.41 -13.42
CA GLU A 15 17.18 19.94 -12.69
C GLU A 15 18.42 20.16 -13.58
N GLY A 16 18.26 20.58 -14.84
CA GLY A 16 19.37 20.83 -15.76
C GLY A 16 19.99 19.54 -16.35
N SER A 17 19.31 18.41 -16.26
CA SER A 17 19.78 17.13 -16.80
C SER A 17 19.71 17.02 -18.33
N GLY A 18 19.02 17.96 -18.98
CA GLY A 18 18.78 17.94 -20.42
C GLY A 18 17.71 16.96 -20.87
N GLN A 19 16.93 16.38 -19.95
CA GLN A 19 15.87 15.41 -20.25
C GLN A 19 14.72 15.47 -19.26
N SER A 20 13.54 15.08 -19.74
CA SER A 20 12.37 14.85 -18.89
C SER A 20 12.54 13.62 -18.01
N VAL A 21 11.91 13.61 -16.82
CA VAL A 21 11.77 12.37 -16.03
C VAL A 21 11.06 11.27 -16.81
N MET A 22 10.18 11.63 -17.76
CA MET A 22 9.48 10.66 -18.63
C MET A 22 10.41 9.94 -19.62
N GLU A 23 11.57 10.55 -19.95
CA GLU A 23 12.56 10.02 -20.91
C GLU A 23 13.70 9.28 -20.20
N MET A 24 13.86 9.46 -18.89
CA MET A 24 14.95 8.87 -18.13
C MET A 24 14.91 7.35 -18.11
N SER A 25 16.05 6.72 -18.30
CA SER A 25 16.20 5.32 -17.89
C SER A 25 16.05 5.21 -16.37
N HIS A 26 15.19 4.29 -15.90
CA HIS A 26 15.06 3.98 -14.47
C HIS A 26 16.38 3.44 -13.85
N ARG A 27 17.36 3.06 -14.68
CA ARG A 27 18.70 2.64 -14.25
C ARG A 27 19.71 3.77 -14.25
N SER A 28 19.32 5.00 -14.63
CA SER A 28 20.18 6.15 -14.56
C SER A 28 20.41 6.57 -13.10
N LYS A 29 21.60 7.13 -12.83
CA LYS A 29 21.92 7.66 -11.50
C LYS A 29 20.95 8.77 -11.08
N ILE A 30 20.51 9.61 -12.02
CA ILE A 30 19.58 10.70 -11.76
C ILE A 30 18.23 10.14 -11.31
N TYR A 31 17.69 9.13 -12.00
CA TYR A 31 16.44 8.52 -11.56
C TYR A 31 16.57 7.81 -10.21
N GLY A 32 17.72 7.20 -9.94
CA GLY A 32 18.02 6.64 -8.61
C GLY A 32 17.78 7.63 -7.49
N THR A 33 18.23 8.88 -7.65
CA THR A 33 18.00 9.93 -6.63
C THR A 33 16.52 10.30 -6.47
N ILE A 34 15.71 10.15 -7.52
CA ILE A 34 14.27 10.42 -7.47
C ILE A 34 13.54 9.35 -6.64
N ILE A 35 13.77 8.08 -6.93
CA ILE A 35 13.07 6.98 -6.23
C ILE A 35 13.55 6.85 -4.78
N GLU A 36 14.84 6.98 -4.52
CA GLU A 36 15.41 6.99 -3.17
C GLU A 36 14.90 8.18 -2.36
N GLY A 37 14.82 9.37 -2.97
CA GLY A 37 14.24 10.56 -2.36
C GLY A 37 12.76 10.41 -2.04
N ALA A 38 11.99 9.77 -2.93
CA ALA A 38 10.57 9.48 -2.69
C ALA A 38 10.38 8.51 -1.51
N GLU A 39 11.20 7.45 -1.42
CA GLU A 39 11.17 6.52 -0.29
C GLU A 39 11.55 7.20 1.02
N SER A 40 12.65 7.94 1.03
CA SER A 40 13.14 8.65 2.22
C SER A 40 12.10 9.63 2.76
N LEU A 41 11.48 10.43 1.87
CA LEU A 41 10.43 11.36 2.25
C LEU A 41 9.17 10.66 2.78
N LEU A 42 8.78 9.56 2.16
CA LEU A 42 7.61 8.78 2.62
C LEU A 42 7.86 8.20 4.01
N ARG A 43 9.07 7.67 4.25
CA ARG A 43 9.49 7.17 5.57
C ARG A 43 9.41 8.26 6.63
N GLU A 44 9.92 9.44 6.30
CA GLU A 44 9.92 10.58 7.22
C GLU A 44 8.49 11.08 7.52
N VAL A 45 7.69 11.35 6.47
CA VAL A 45 6.33 11.90 6.62
C VAL A 45 5.38 10.93 7.34
N MET A 46 5.53 9.62 7.12
CA MET A 46 4.69 8.61 7.76
C MET A 46 5.33 7.97 8.99
N ASN A 47 6.52 8.40 9.40
CA ASN A 47 7.28 7.82 10.51
C ASN A 47 7.39 6.30 10.43
N ILE A 48 7.79 5.78 9.25
CA ILE A 48 7.86 4.35 8.97
C ILE A 48 9.05 3.73 9.71
N PRO A 49 8.86 2.71 10.57
CA PRO A 49 9.96 2.07 11.28
C PRO A 49 10.95 1.38 10.31
N ASP A 50 12.22 1.25 10.76
CA ASP A 50 13.31 0.71 9.92
C ASP A 50 13.11 -0.76 9.53
N ASN A 51 12.36 -1.53 10.31
CA ASN A 51 12.03 -2.93 10.04
C ASN A 51 10.88 -3.11 9.04
N TYR A 52 10.53 -2.06 8.29
CA TYR A 52 9.57 -2.13 7.17
C TYR A 52 10.26 -1.84 5.84
N LYS A 53 9.83 -2.53 4.80
CA LYS A 53 10.15 -2.21 3.41
C LYS A 53 9.06 -1.33 2.80
N VAL A 54 9.50 -0.34 2.03
CA VAL A 54 8.62 0.47 1.17
C VAL A 54 8.81 -0.03 -0.25
N LEU A 55 7.73 -0.42 -0.90
CA LEU A 55 7.74 -0.92 -2.27
C LEU A 55 6.89 -0.01 -3.16
N PHE A 56 7.44 0.36 -4.31
CA PHE A 56 6.76 1.12 -5.36
C PHE A 56 6.37 0.18 -6.48
N LEU A 57 5.10 -0.21 -6.51
CA LEU A 57 4.56 -1.24 -7.38
C LEU A 57 3.59 -0.67 -8.41
N GLN A 58 3.06 -1.54 -9.25
CA GLN A 58 2.04 -1.25 -10.26
C GLN A 58 0.79 -2.10 -10.02
N GLY A 59 -0.28 -1.84 -10.77
CA GLY A 59 -1.49 -2.66 -10.77
C GLY A 59 -2.58 -2.24 -9.77
N GLY A 60 -2.34 -1.23 -8.94
CA GLY A 60 -3.32 -0.69 -7.99
C GLY A 60 -3.71 -1.67 -6.89
N ALA A 61 -4.74 -1.34 -6.12
CA ALA A 61 -5.28 -2.18 -5.08
C ALA A 61 -5.77 -3.56 -5.61
N SER A 62 -6.26 -3.61 -6.84
CA SER A 62 -6.77 -4.85 -7.42
C SER A 62 -5.68 -5.91 -7.56
N THR A 63 -4.46 -5.53 -7.91
CA THR A 63 -3.32 -6.44 -7.92
C THR A 63 -2.93 -6.87 -6.51
N GLN A 64 -3.04 -5.97 -5.52
CA GLN A 64 -2.75 -6.29 -4.13
C GLN A 64 -3.76 -7.31 -3.55
N PHE A 65 -5.00 -7.32 -3.99
CA PHE A 65 -5.98 -8.35 -3.57
C PHE A 65 -5.51 -9.78 -3.88
N ALA A 66 -4.75 -9.97 -4.95
CA ALA A 66 -4.12 -11.25 -5.30
C ALA A 66 -2.73 -11.41 -4.66
N ALA A 67 -1.89 -10.38 -4.69
CA ALA A 67 -0.53 -10.44 -4.18
C ALA A 67 -0.49 -10.75 -2.68
N ILE A 68 -1.37 -10.13 -1.87
CA ILE A 68 -1.44 -10.34 -0.42
C ILE A 68 -1.60 -11.82 -0.05
N PRO A 69 -2.65 -12.53 -0.50
CA PRO A 69 -2.79 -13.94 -0.16
C PRO A 69 -1.69 -14.82 -0.76
N LEU A 70 -1.14 -14.49 -1.93
CA LEU A 70 -0.02 -15.23 -2.52
C LEU A 70 1.27 -15.10 -1.70
N ASN A 71 1.50 -13.98 -1.02
CA ASN A 71 2.69 -13.76 -0.19
C ASN A 71 2.48 -14.14 1.27
N LEU A 72 1.31 -13.90 1.84
CA LEU A 72 1.08 -14.00 3.28
C LEU A 72 0.29 -15.24 3.70
N MET A 73 -0.61 -15.76 2.87
CA MET A 73 -1.47 -16.90 3.20
C MET A 73 -0.77 -18.24 2.94
N ASN A 74 0.37 -18.45 3.61
CA ASN A 74 1.23 -19.62 3.40
C ASN A 74 1.64 -20.36 4.70
N GLY A 75 1.13 -19.95 5.85
CA GLY A 75 1.26 -20.66 7.13
C GLY A 75 0.11 -21.64 7.32
N SER A 76 -1.00 -21.15 7.85
CA SER A 76 -2.23 -21.93 8.04
C SER A 76 -3.09 -22.01 6.78
N GLY A 77 -2.89 -21.12 5.83
CA GLY A 77 -3.74 -20.94 4.65
C GLY A 77 -5.06 -20.24 4.95
N LYS A 78 -5.16 -19.53 6.08
CA LYS A 78 -6.38 -18.85 6.54
C LYS A 78 -6.14 -17.36 6.70
N ALA A 79 -7.18 -16.54 6.44
CA ALA A 79 -7.15 -15.12 6.70
C ALA A 79 -8.53 -14.60 7.11
N ASP A 80 -8.56 -13.59 7.98
CA ASP A 80 -9.77 -12.95 8.47
C ASP A 80 -10.02 -11.63 7.75
N TYR A 81 -11.27 -11.35 7.44
CA TYR A 81 -11.70 -10.15 6.71
C TYR A 81 -12.86 -9.45 7.40
N VAL A 82 -12.78 -8.11 7.46
CA VAL A 82 -13.93 -7.27 7.83
C VAL A 82 -14.50 -6.64 6.57
N LEU A 83 -15.77 -6.93 6.27
CA LEU A 83 -16.43 -6.42 5.08
C LEU A 83 -17.16 -5.11 5.38
N THR A 84 -16.51 -3.99 5.10
CA THR A 84 -17.03 -2.63 5.32
C THR A 84 -17.35 -1.89 4.02
N GLY A 85 -17.25 -2.56 2.88
CA GLY A 85 -17.53 -1.96 1.58
C GLY A 85 -17.21 -2.87 0.40
N GLN A 86 -17.30 -2.30 -0.80
CA GLN A 86 -17.03 -3.04 -2.04
C GLN A 86 -15.58 -3.48 -2.15
N TRP A 87 -14.62 -2.66 -1.72
CA TRP A 87 -13.20 -2.96 -1.86
C TRP A 87 -12.79 -4.12 -0.94
N ALA A 88 -13.20 -4.08 0.33
CA ALA A 88 -12.98 -5.20 1.24
C ALA A 88 -13.66 -6.49 0.74
N THR A 89 -14.87 -6.37 0.15
CA THR A 89 -15.58 -7.51 -0.43
C THR A 89 -14.83 -8.09 -1.65
N LYS A 90 -14.22 -7.25 -2.50
CA LYS A 90 -13.40 -7.72 -3.62
C LYS A 90 -12.12 -8.39 -3.14
N ALA A 91 -11.44 -7.80 -2.16
CA ALA A 91 -10.25 -8.38 -1.55
C ALA A 91 -10.53 -9.77 -0.95
N TYR A 92 -11.61 -9.89 -0.17
CA TYR A 92 -12.08 -11.16 0.37
C TYR A 92 -12.34 -12.22 -0.71
N LYS A 93 -13.09 -11.85 -1.76
CA LYS A 93 -13.40 -12.78 -2.86
C LYS A 93 -12.16 -13.24 -3.62
N GLU A 94 -11.17 -12.35 -3.75
CA GLU A 94 -9.91 -12.73 -4.40
C GLU A 94 -9.10 -13.66 -3.50
N ALA A 95 -8.97 -13.36 -2.20
CA ALA A 95 -8.26 -14.21 -1.25
C ALA A 95 -8.86 -15.62 -1.13
N ALA A 96 -10.18 -15.75 -1.20
CA ALA A 96 -10.88 -17.03 -1.18
C ALA A 96 -10.54 -17.97 -2.36
N ARG A 97 -9.85 -17.47 -3.39
CA ARG A 97 -9.32 -18.28 -4.49
C ARG A 97 -8.01 -18.98 -4.11
N TYR A 98 -7.34 -18.50 -3.10
CA TYR A 98 -6.00 -18.95 -2.70
C TYR A 98 -6.00 -19.74 -1.38
N GLY A 99 -7.01 -19.57 -0.52
CA GLY A 99 -7.10 -20.25 0.76
C GLY A 99 -8.43 -20.01 1.46
N GLU A 100 -8.49 -20.30 2.75
CA GLU A 100 -9.68 -20.09 3.57
C GLU A 100 -9.75 -18.61 4.00
N ALA A 101 -10.66 -17.85 3.41
CA ALA A 101 -10.95 -16.50 3.82
C ALA A 101 -12.22 -16.47 4.68
N ASN A 102 -12.11 -15.94 5.91
CA ASN A 102 -13.21 -15.88 6.87
C ASN A 102 -13.74 -14.45 7.00
N VAL A 103 -15.05 -14.29 7.06
CA VAL A 103 -15.67 -13.00 7.36
C VAL A 103 -15.97 -12.93 8.84
N VAL A 104 -15.16 -12.17 9.60
CA VAL A 104 -15.31 -12.03 11.06
C VAL A 104 -16.31 -10.95 11.44
N ALA A 105 -16.53 -9.96 10.57
CA ALA A 105 -17.57 -8.96 10.73
C ALA A 105 -17.96 -8.33 9.40
N SER A 106 -19.19 -7.81 9.30
CA SER A 106 -19.66 -7.13 8.10
C SER A 106 -20.72 -6.08 8.46
N SER A 107 -20.71 -4.94 7.78
CA SER A 107 -21.75 -3.92 7.86
C SER A 107 -22.69 -3.91 6.64
N LYS A 108 -22.74 -5.01 5.89
CA LYS A 108 -23.58 -5.17 4.69
C LYS A 108 -25.08 -5.05 5.01
N ASP A 109 -25.51 -5.43 6.22
CA ASP A 109 -26.87 -5.34 6.72
C ASP A 109 -27.47 -3.92 6.62
N LYS A 110 -26.62 -2.89 6.76
CA LYS A 110 -26.99 -1.47 6.62
C LYS A 110 -26.23 -0.79 5.46
N THR A 111 -26.04 -1.51 4.37
CA THR A 111 -25.39 -0.99 3.16
C THR A 111 -24.04 -0.34 3.45
N PHE A 112 -23.27 -0.93 4.36
CA PHE A 112 -21.91 -0.48 4.75
C PHE A 112 -21.86 0.95 5.32
N SER A 113 -22.93 1.40 5.99
CA SER A 113 -23.03 2.76 6.55
C SER A 113 -22.36 2.93 7.92
N TYR A 114 -21.69 1.91 8.44
CA TYR A 114 -20.98 1.94 9.72
C TYR A 114 -19.78 1.00 9.74
N ILE A 115 -18.87 1.21 10.68
CA ILE A 115 -17.79 0.26 10.98
C ILE A 115 -18.31 -0.70 12.06
N PRO A 116 -18.32 -2.02 11.81
CA PRO A 116 -18.85 -2.98 12.76
C PRO A 116 -17.94 -3.10 13.98
N LYS A 117 -18.55 -3.27 15.16
CA LYS A 117 -17.80 -3.64 16.36
C LYS A 117 -17.24 -5.05 16.16
N LEU A 118 -15.96 -5.20 16.44
CA LEU A 118 -15.27 -6.48 16.34
C LEU A 118 -15.36 -7.24 17.66
N ASP A 119 -15.55 -8.55 17.55
CA ASP A 119 -15.49 -9.47 18.67
C ASP A 119 -14.25 -10.38 18.52
N PRO A 120 -13.19 -10.18 19.32
CA PRO A 120 -11.98 -10.99 19.22
C PRO A 120 -12.19 -12.49 19.41
N SER A 121 -13.31 -12.91 20.04
CA SER A 121 -13.63 -14.33 20.19
C SER A 121 -13.96 -15.03 18.87
N THR A 122 -14.32 -14.24 17.84
CA THR A 122 -14.63 -14.74 16.48
C THR A 122 -13.43 -14.79 15.55
N PHE A 123 -12.28 -14.27 15.99
CA PHE A 123 -11.06 -14.24 15.17
C PHE A 123 -10.44 -15.63 15.05
N THR A 124 -9.92 -15.93 13.87
CA THR A 124 -9.17 -17.16 13.62
C THR A 124 -7.80 -17.08 14.29
N LYS A 125 -7.56 -17.88 15.32
CA LYS A 125 -6.36 -17.81 16.17
C LYS A 125 -5.04 -18.03 15.43
N ASP A 126 -5.09 -18.82 14.36
CA ASP A 126 -3.96 -19.20 13.51
C ASP A 126 -4.05 -18.55 12.12
N ALA A 127 -4.80 -17.47 11.96
CA ALA A 127 -4.86 -16.76 10.70
C ALA A 127 -3.49 -16.19 10.30
N ASP A 128 -3.16 -16.29 9.04
CA ASP A 128 -1.90 -15.77 8.49
C ASP A 128 -1.91 -14.24 8.44
N TYR A 129 -3.09 -13.62 8.31
CA TYR A 129 -3.31 -12.19 8.43
C TYR A 129 -4.77 -11.82 8.68
N PHE A 130 -4.98 -10.58 9.14
CA PHE A 130 -6.29 -9.96 9.34
C PHE A 130 -6.41 -8.74 8.43
N TYR A 131 -7.48 -8.62 7.65
CA TYR A 131 -7.62 -7.60 6.62
C TYR A 131 -8.74 -6.61 6.89
N ILE A 132 -8.42 -5.32 6.72
CA ILE A 132 -9.39 -4.21 6.74
C ILE A 132 -9.21 -3.27 5.54
N CYS A 133 -10.27 -2.59 5.14
CA CYS A 133 -10.21 -1.38 4.33
C CYS A 133 -10.40 -0.17 5.25
N MET A 134 -9.32 0.58 5.51
CA MET A 134 -9.27 1.62 6.54
C MET A 134 -10.27 2.75 6.30
N ASN A 135 -10.43 3.17 5.04
CA ASN A 135 -11.41 4.17 4.62
C ASN A 135 -12.22 3.67 3.42
N ASN A 136 -13.53 3.60 3.61
CA ASN A 136 -14.47 3.09 2.60
C ASN A 136 -15.01 4.26 1.75
N THR A 137 -14.29 4.63 0.72
CA THR A 137 -14.51 5.82 -0.11
C THR A 137 -15.94 5.97 -0.62
N ILE A 138 -16.57 4.85 -1.04
CA ILE A 138 -17.93 4.87 -1.62
C ILE A 138 -18.99 5.13 -0.55
N TYR A 139 -18.78 4.61 0.67
CA TYR A 139 -19.78 4.61 1.73
C TYR A 139 -19.52 5.69 2.79
N GLY A 140 -18.37 6.37 2.73
CA GLY A 140 -18.02 7.46 3.64
C GLY A 140 -17.75 7.01 5.08
N THR A 141 -17.29 5.77 5.28
CA THR A 141 -16.97 5.25 6.61
C THR A 141 -15.45 5.04 6.75
N VAL A 142 -14.92 5.30 7.94
CA VAL A 142 -13.49 5.20 8.25
C VAL A 142 -13.29 4.58 9.63
N TYR A 143 -12.22 3.81 9.78
CA TYR A 143 -11.77 3.36 11.10
C TYR A 143 -11.07 4.51 11.83
N HIS A 144 -11.59 4.86 13.01
CA HIS A 144 -10.95 5.83 13.92
C HIS A 144 -10.01 5.15 14.91
N GLU A 145 -10.22 3.86 15.15
CA GLU A 145 -9.38 3.03 16.02
C GLU A 145 -8.87 1.84 15.23
N ILE A 146 -7.58 1.53 15.40
CA ILE A 146 -6.94 0.40 14.74
C ILE A 146 -7.33 -0.87 15.51
N PRO A 147 -7.87 -1.91 14.85
CA PRO A 147 -8.23 -3.16 15.51
C PRO A 147 -7.03 -3.85 16.14
N GLU A 148 -7.23 -4.38 17.34
CA GLU A 148 -6.24 -5.23 18.01
C GLU A 148 -6.43 -6.68 17.55
N THR A 149 -5.47 -7.21 16.80
CA THR A 149 -5.50 -8.55 16.20
C THR A 149 -4.56 -9.55 16.89
N GLY A 150 -3.98 -9.16 18.02
CA GLY A 150 -3.02 -9.97 18.77
C GLY A 150 -1.75 -10.22 17.96
N ASN A 151 -1.37 -11.49 17.80
CA ASN A 151 -0.17 -11.86 17.04
C ASN A 151 -0.42 -12.00 15.53
N VAL A 152 -1.66 -11.88 15.06
CA VAL A 152 -2.02 -11.97 13.65
C VAL A 152 -1.69 -10.65 12.96
N PRO A 153 -0.87 -10.63 11.89
CA PRO A 153 -0.53 -9.41 11.18
C PRO A 153 -1.76 -8.70 10.64
N LEU A 154 -1.94 -7.42 11.00
CA LEU A 154 -3.01 -6.58 10.44
C LEU A 154 -2.57 -6.04 9.07
N VAL A 155 -3.39 -6.26 8.06
CA VAL A 155 -3.22 -5.77 6.69
C VAL A 155 -4.31 -4.75 6.38
N ALA A 156 -3.94 -3.57 5.88
CA ALA A 156 -4.90 -2.52 5.60
C ALA A 156 -4.76 -1.89 4.22
N ASP A 157 -5.89 -1.74 3.51
CA ASP A 157 -6.02 -0.83 2.38
C ASP A 157 -6.20 0.60 2.90
N ILE A 158 -5.22 1.45 2.66
CA ILE A 158 -5.23 2.86 3.04
C ILE A 158 -5.30 3.79 1.82
N SER A 159 -5.67 3.29 0.64
CA SER A 159 -5.61 4.03 -0.63
C SER A 159 -6.27 5.40 -0.58
N SER A 160 -7.40 5.55 0.12
CA SER A 160 -8.13 6.81 0.16
C SER A 160 -7.85 7.68 1.40
N CYS A 161 -7.00 7.20 2.32
CA CYS A 161 -6.64 7.94 3.53
C CYS A 161 -5.13 8.02 3.80
N ILE A 162 -4.29 7.45 2.93
CA ILE A 162 -2.84 7.65 3.03
C ILE A 162 -2.53 9.15 3.08
N LEU A 163 -1.63 9.57 3.99
CA LEU A 163 -1.21 10.97 4.16
C LEU A 163 -2.34 11.95 4.58
N SER A 164 -3.51 11.47 4.98
CA SER A 164 -4.60 12.35 5.42
C SER A 164 -4.53 12.68 6.92
N THR A 165 -4.04 11.75 7.70
CA THR A 165 -3.84 11.87 9.15
C THR A 165 -2.63 11.03 9.56
N PRO A 166 -1.96 11.34 10.68
CA PRO A 166 -0.93 10.48 11.25
C PRO A 166 -1.45 9.06 11.45
N LEU A 167 -0.67 8.07 11.03
CA LEU A 167 -0.97 6.65 11.16
C LEU A 167 0.22 5.93 11.78
N ASP A 168 0.01 5.25 12.89
CA ASP A 168 1.05 4.44 13.52
C ASP A 168 1.25 3.14 12.72
N ILE A 169 2.25 3.15 11.85
CA ILE A 169 2.59 2.02 10.97
C ILE A 169 3.00 0.79 11.77
N SER A 170 3.56 0.95 12.97
CA SER A 170 4.01 -0.17 13.81
C SER A 170 2.88 -1.13 14.22
N LYS A 171 1.63 -0.69 14.17
CA LYS A 171 0.44 -1.50 14.46
C LYS A 171 0.03 -2.44 13.32
N PHE A 172 0.65 -2.31 12.16
CA PHE A 172 0.30 -3.10 10.98
C PHE A 172 1.43 -4.06 10.61
N GLY A 173 1.08 -5.25 10.13
CA GLY A 173 2.02 -6.08 9.40
C GLY A 173 2.27 -5.52 8.01
N MET A 174 1.22 -4.94 7.39
CA MET A 174 1.30 -4.36 6.06
C MET A 174 0.21 -3.31 5.86
N VAL A 175 0.56 -2.20 5.20
CA VAL A 175 -0.42 -1.29 4.61
C VAL A 175 -0.11 -1.09 3.12
N TYR A 176 -1.12 -0.80 2.32
CA TYR A 176 -0.91 -0.46 0.92
C TYR A 176 -1.88 0.61 0.44
N ALA A 177 -1.47 1.33 -0.60
CA ALA A 177 -2.26 2.40 -1.20
C ALA A 177 -2.08 2.46 -2.72
N GLY A 178 -3.19 2.44 -3.46
CA GLY A 178 -3.19 2.96 -4.82
C GLY A 178 -3.08 4.49 -4.75
N ALA A 179 -2.05 5.05 -5.39
CA ALA A 179 -1.69 6.46 -5.23
C ALA A 179 -2.73 7.45 -5.79
N GLN A 180 -3.55 7.01 -6.75
CA GLN A 180 -4.47 7.87 -7.53
C GLN A 180 -5.55 8.58 -6.73
N LYS A 181 -5.74 8.24 -5.46
CA LYS A 181 -6.77 8.88 -4.63
C LYS A 181 -6.21 10.07 -3.84
N ASN A 182 -5.19 9.86 -3.04
CA ASN A 182 -4.74 10.87 -2.08
C ASN A 182 -3.22 11.17 -2.11
N MET A 183 -2.47 10.65 -3.06
CA MET A 183 -1.00 10.78 -3.04
C MET A 183 -0.39 11.25 -4.36
N ALA A 184 -0.78 10.65 -5.50
CA ALA A 184 -0.14 10.88 -6.80
C ALA A 184 -1.09 10.50 -7.95
N PRO A 185 -0.72 10.68 -9.23
CA PRO A 185 -1.48 10.15 -10.37
C PRO A 185 -1.62 8.62 -10.32
N ALA A 186 -2.52 8.08 -11.15
CA ALA A 186 -2.65 6.63 -11.34
C ALA A 186 -1.35 6.01 -11.87
N GLY A 187 -1.12 4.73 -11.54
CA GLY A 187 0.02 3.94 -12.01
C GLY A 187 0.96 3.49 -10.89
N LEU A 188 0.98 4.18 -9.76
CA LEU A 188 1.77 3.80 -8.58
C LEU A 188 0.87 3.13 -7.53
N THR A 189 1.38 2.05 -6.96
CA THR A 189 0.87 1.41 -5.75
C THR A 189 1.99 1.36 -4.71
N VAL A 190 1.77 1.98 -3.57
CA VAL A 190 2.72 1.91 -2.46
C VAL A 190 2.36 0.74 -1.56
N VAL A 191 3.35 -0.05 -1.20
CA VAL A 191 3.25 -1.11 -0.17
C VAL A 191 4.27 -0.82 0.91
N ILE A 192 3.83 -0.80 2.16
CA ILE A 192 4.67 -0.69 3.35
C ILE A 192 4.46 -1.97 4.14
N ILE A 193 5.47 -2.83 4.19
CA ILE A 193 5.37 -4.18 4.74
C ILE A 193 6.51 -4.48 5.69
N ARG A 194 6.20 -5.10 6.82
CA ARG A 194 7.19 -5.54 7.80
C ARG A 194 8.10 -6.62 7.21
N GLU A 195 9.40 -6.50 7.45
CA GLU A 195 10.42 -7.36 6.81
C GLU A 195 10.23 -8.85 7.07
N ASP A 196 9.77 -9.23 8.26
CA ASP A 196 9.52 -10.62 8.63
C ASP A 196 8.37 -11.28 7.85
N LEU A 197 7.56 -10.50 7.15
CA LEU A 197 6.47 -10.99 6.29
C LEU A 197 6.90 -11.19 4.82
N ILE A 198 8.13 -10.86 4.47
CA ILE A 198 8.68 -10.97 3.10
C ILE A 198 9.43 -12.30 2.96
N GLY A 199 9.32 -12.93 1.78
CA GLY A 199 10.03 -14.16 1.47
C GLY A 199 9.25 -15.44 1.78
N HIS A 200 7.97 -15.31 2.04
CA HIS A 200 7.06 -16.43 2.32
C HIS A 200 6.05 -16.65 1.19
N ALA A 201 6.31 -16.12 0.00
CA ALA A 201 5.43 -16.29 -1.14
C ALA A 201 5.28 -17.79 -1.51
N ARG A 202 4.09 -18.16 -1.97
CA ARG A 202 3.80 -19.52 -2.45
C ARG A 202 4.59 -19.80 -3.72
N ASP A 203 4.96 -21.06 -3.96
CA ASP A 203 5.72 -21.47 -5.16
C ASP A 203 5.04 -21.09 -6.48
N ILE A 204 3.70 -21.00 -6.49
CA ILE A 204 2.92 -20.59 -7.66
C ILE A 204 2.89 -19.07 -7.87
N THR A 205 3.48 -18.27 -6.96
CA THR A 205 3.42 -16.81 -7.04
C THR A 205 4.22 -16.31 -8.25
N PRO A 206 3.61 -15.58 -9.18
CA PRO A 206 4.34 -14.96 -10.27
C PRO A 206 5.42 -14.01 -9.73
N THR A 207 6.60 -14.00 -10.38
CA THR A 207 7.75 -13.17 -9.99
C THR A 207 7.36 -11.72 -9.66
N MET A 208 6.49 -11.11 -10.47
CA MET A 208 6.07 -9.71 -10.31
C MET A 208 5.03 -9.50 -9.21
N LEU A 209 4.51 -10.56 -8.59
CA LEU A 209 3.60 -10.49 -7.44
C LEU A 209 4.31 -10.88 -6.13
N ASP A 210 5.54 -11.37 -6.20
CA ASP A 210 6.36 -11.68 -5.02
C ASP A 210 7.01 -10.40 -4.46
N TYR A 211 6.65 -10.05 -3.22
CA TYR A 211 7.20 -8.87 -2.54
C TYR A 211 8.72 -8.95 -2.35
N LYS A 212 9.28 -10.16 -2.21
CA LYS A 212 10.73 -10.33 -2.11
C LYS A 212 11.45 -9.88 -3.38
N THR A 213 10.91 -10.17 -4.56
CA THR A 213 11.46 -9.69 -5.84
C THR A 213 11.60 -8.17 -5.85
N HIS A 214 10.59 -7.46 -5.37
CA HIS A 214 10.62 -6.00 -5.34
C HIS A 214 11.52 -5.45 -4.22
N ALA A 215 11.48 -6.06 -3.04
CA ALA A 215 12.32 -5.65 -1.90
C ALA A 215 13.80 -5.79 -2.21
N ASP A 216 14.22 -6.92 -2.79
CA ASP A 216 15.62 -7.19 -3.14
C ASP A 216 16.15 -6.29 -4.26
N ASN A 217 15.28 -5.67 -5.04
CA ASN A 217 15.63 -4.84 -6.19
C ASN A 217 15.25 -3.35 -6.04
N GLY A 218 14.92 -2.88 -4.83
CA GLY A 218 14.54 -1.49 -4.59
C GLY A 218 13.40 -1.03 -5.50
N SER A 219 12.40 -1.90 -5.72
CA SER A 219 11.26 -1.69 -6.62
C SER A 219 11.62 -1.49 -8.10
N MET A 220 12.85 -1.78 -8.50
CA MET A 220 13.36 -1.60 -9.86
C MET A 220 13.74 -2.93 -10.54
N PHE A 221 13.12 -4.04 -10.18
CA PHE A 221 13.26 -5.31 -10.89
C PHE A 221 12.89 -5.15 -12.38
N ASN A 222 11.77 -4.49 -12.65
CA ASN A 222 11.39 -3.96 -13.96
C ASN A 222 11.27 -2.44 -13.90
N THR A 223 10.97 -1.78 -15.01
CA THR A 223 10.75 -0.33 -15.06
C THR A 223 9.56 0.06 -14.18
N PRO A 224 9.77 0.83 -13.12
CA PRO A 224 8.68 1.32 -12.26
C PRO A 224 7.91 2.46 -12.94
N PRO A 225 6.78 2.94 -12.39
CA PRO A 225 6.05 4.10 -12.92
C PRO A 225 6.81 5.40 -12.61
N CYS A 226 7.91 5.63 -13.33
CA CYS A 226 8.93 6.66 -13.05
C CYS A 226 8.34 8.05 -12.80
N TYR A 227 7.51 8.53 -13.73
CA TYR A 227 6.94 9.87 -13.62
C TYR A 227 5.95 9.99 -12.43
N THR A 228 5.18 8.93 -12.16
CA THR A 228 4.26 8.94 -11.02
C THR A 228 5.01 8.95 -9.69
N ILE A 229 6.14 8.24 -9.59
CA ILE A 229 7.02 8.27 -8.41
C ILE A 229 7.62 9.66 -8.21
N TYR A 230 8.05 10.32 -9.30
CA TYR A 230 8.51 11.70 -9.25
C TYR A 230 7.42 12.65 -8.73
N ILE A 231 6.19 12.55 -9.24
CA ILE A 231 5.07 13.37 -8.72
C ILE A 231 4.78 13.05 -7.25
N ALA A 232 4.84 11.78 -6.85
CA ALA A 232 4.68 11.40 -5.44
C ALA A 232 5.77 12.05 -4.57
N LYS A 233 7.04 12.07 -5.03
CA LYS A 233 8.14 12.78 -4.35
C LYS A 233 7.82 14.27 -4.17
N LEU A 234 7.35 14.94 -5.21
CA LEU A 234 6.95 16.36 -5.13
C LEU A 234 5.81 16.62 -4.13
N VAL A 235 4.83 15.70 -4.08
CA VAL A 235 3.72 15.78 -3.10
C VAL A 235 4.25 15.61 -1.68
N LEU A 236 5.16 14.67 -1.45
CA LEU A 236 5.76 14.45 -0.14
C LEU A 236 6.63 15.64 0.30
N GLU A 237 7.40 16.23 -0.62
CA GLU A 237 8.13 17.49 -0.38
C GLU A 237 7.18 18.61 0.03
N TRP A 238 6.06 18.75 -0.68
CA TRP A 238 5.04 19.76 -0.38
C TRP A 238 4.40 19.53 1.00
N ILE A 239 4.04 18.29 1.34
CA ILE A 239 3.50 17.95 2.67
C ILE A 239 4.51 18.35 3.74
N LYS A 240 5.77 17.91 3.61
CA LYS A 240 6.82 18.17 4.60
C LYS A 240 7.10 19.66 4.80
N ASN A 241 7.16 20.44 3.72
CA ASN A 241 7.66 21.80 3.75
C ASN A 241 6.57 22.86 3.93
N GLU A 242 5.33 22.58 3.50
CA GLU A 242 4.26 23.56 3.46
C GLU A 242 3.05 23.22 4.36
N ILE A 243 2.84 21.92 4.66
CA ILE A 243 1.72 21.50 5.51
C ILE A 243 2.19 21.22 6.95
N GLY A 244 3.31 20.53 7.12
CA GLY A 244 3.90 20.18 8.42
C GLY A 244 3.44 18.85 8.99
#